data_e1cfa5f5ed4c31977a51821b9961b85f
#
_entry.id   e1cfa5f5ed4c31977a51821b9961b85f
#
_cell.length_a   1.000
_cell.length_b   1.000
_cell.length_c   1.000
_cell.angle_alpha   90.00
_cell.angle_beta   90.00
_cell.angle_gamma   90.00
#
_symmetry.space_group_name_H-M   'P 1'
#
loop_
_entity.id
_entity.type
_entity.pdbx_description
1 polymer ?
#
loop_
_entity_poly.entity_id
_entity_poly.type
_entity_poly.pdbx_seq_one_letter_code
_entity_poly.pdbx_strand_id
1 'polypeptide(L)'
;MKHKKKIFILSVAVFIIMSVTSICLWAGEAGDLVKQSIENGLQVIKDPELAGKDKAPERRKRLWEEIGSIFNMEEMGKRALGRYWKDRTPEERKEYVELFTELIKNSYLDKTDTYSGEKVEFLRER
;
A
#
# COMPACT_ATOMS: atom_id res chain seq x y z
N MET A 1 -27.91 20.55 -44.75
CA MET A 1 -27.57 21.05 -43.41
C MET A 1 -27.90 20.06 -42.28
N LYS A 2 -28.96 19.27 -42.35
CA LYS A 2 -29.38 18.33 -41.29
C LYS A 2 -28.40 17.16 -41.04
N HIS A 3 -27.70 16.64 -42.06
CA HIS A 3 -26.72 15.55 -41.91
C HIS A 3 -25.44 15.96 -41.19
N LYS A 4 -24.94 17.15 -41.42
CA LYS A 4 -23.69 17.64 -40.73
C LYS A 4 -23.93 17.82 -39.22
N LYS A 5 -25.11 18.26 -38.81
CA LYS A 5 -25.46 18.37 -37.38
C LYS A 5 -25.58 17.01 -36.68
N LYS A 6 -26.13 15.99 -37.37
CA LYS A 6 -26.22 14.62 -36.81
C LYS A 6 -24.83 13.99 -36.64
N ILE A 7 -23.93 14.17 -37.60
CA ILE A 7 -22.55 13.65 -37.52
C ILE A 7 -21.80 14.34 -36.39
N PHE A 8 -21.98 15.66 -36.21
CA PHE A 8 -21.33 16.40 -35.12
C PHE A 8 -21.83 15.95 -33.74
N ILE A 9 -23.13 15.74 -33.57
CA ILE A 9 -23.73 15.25 -32.30
C ILE A 9 -23.24 13.83 -32.01
N LEU A 10 -23.16 12.97 -33.03
CA LEU A 10 -22.65 11.60 -32.85
C LEU A 10 -21.17 11.57 -32.46
N SER A 11 -20.33 12.46 -33.04
CA SER A 11 -18.92 12.59 -32.71
C SER A 11 -18.71 13.09 -31.28
N VAL A 12 -19.48 14.07 -30.82
CA VAL A 12 -19.43 14.57 -29.44
C VAL A 12 -19.88 13.51 -28.44
N ALA A 13 -20.93 12.73 -28.75
CA ALA A 13 -21.40 11.64 -27.91
C ALA A 13 -20.35 10.53 -27.76
N VAL A 14 -19.67 10.14 -28.84
CA VAL A 14 -18.57 9.15 -28.80
C VAL A 14 -17.38 9.66 -27.97
N PHE A 15 -17.07 10.96 -28.07
CA PHE A 15 -15.97 11.56 -27.30
C PHE A 15 -16.28 11.60 -25.79
N ILE A 16 -17.53 11.87 -25.42
CA ILE A 16 -17.99 11.85 -24.01
C ILE A 16 -17.97 10.43 -23.45
N ILE A 17 -18.38 9.43 -24.22
CA ILE A 17 -18.35 8.03 -23.80
C ILE A 17 -16.91 7.53 -23.59
N MET A 18 -15.97 7.95 -24.45
CA MET A 18 -14.55 7.60 -24.30
C MET A 18 -13.87 8.25 -23.08
N SER A 19 -14.32 9.43 -22.66
CA SER A 19 -13.74 10.12 -21.50
C SER A 19 -14.22 9.55 -20.15
N VAL A 20 -15.36 8.87 -20.10
CA VAL A 20 -15.90 8.28 -18.86
C VAL A 20 -15.25 6.93 -18.52
N THR A 21 -14.73 6.19 -19.51
CA THR A 21 -14.09 4.89 -19.28
C THR A 21 -12.68 4.97 -18.66
N SER A 22 -12.06 6.14 -18.65
CA SER A 22 -10.68 6.30 -18.14
C SER A 22 -10.59 6.48 -16.62
N ILE A 23 -11.68 6.65 -15.90
CA ILE A 23 -11.69 6.96 -14.46
C ILE A 23 -11.76 5.71 -13.57
N CYS A 24 -12.21 4.57 -14.10
CA CYS A 24 -12.41 3.34 -13.30
C CYS A 24 -11.17 2.44 -13.15
N LEU A 25 -10.07 2.72 -13.85
CA LEU A 25 -8.89 1.84 -13.85
C LEU A 25 -7.92 2.07 -12.67
N TRP A 26 -8.04 3.16 -11.92
CA TRP A 26 -7.08 3.49 -10.84
C TRP A 26 -7.50 3.02 -9.44
N ALA A 27 -8.76 2.70 -9.23
CA ALA A 27 -9.23 2.26 -7.90
C ALA A 27 -8.88 0.81 -7.58
N GLY A 28 -8.67 -0.06 -8.58
CA GLY A 28 -8.33 -1.48 -8.39
C GLY A 28 -6.83 -1.73 -8.14
N GLU A 29 -5.95 -0.89 -8.69
CA GLU A 29 -4.50 -1.12 -8.67
C GLU A 29 -3.89 -1.03 -7.26
N ALA A 30 -4.36 -0.10 -6.43
CA ALA A 30 -3.89 0.04 -5.05
C ALA A 30 -4.35 -1.15 -4.18
N GLY A 31 -5.60 -1.59 -4.33
CA GLY A 31 -6.14 -2.75 -3.63
C GLY A 31 -5.43 -4.04 -4.02
N ASP A 32 -5.14 -4.22 -5.32
CA ASP A 32 -4.41 -5.38 -5.83
C ASP A 32 -2.97 -5.42 -5.32
N LEU A 33 -2.28 -4.28 -5.26
CA LEU A 33 -0.93 -4.17 -4.69
C LEU A 33 -0.92 -4.59 -3.21
N VAL A 34 -1.84 -4.06 -2.42
CA VAL A 34 -1.96 -4.42 -0.99
C VAL A 34 -2.27 -5.90 -0.84
N LYS A 35 -3.20 -6.43 -1.62
CA LYS A 35 -3.56 -7.86 -1.60
C LYS A 35 -2.35 -8.74 -1.91
N GLN A 36 -1.63 -8.44 -2.99
CA GLN A 36 -0.43 -9.19 -3.38
C GLN A 36 0.64 -9.15 -2.29
N SER A 37 0.90 -7.99 -1.70
CA SER A 37 1.88 -7.86 -0.61
C SER A 37 1.48 -8.64 0.63
N ILE A 38 0.19 -8.70 0.98
CA ILE A 38 -0.31 -9.51 2.08
C ILE A 38 -0.16 -11.00 1.76
N GLU A 39 -0.48 -11.44 0.54
CA GLU A 39 -0.32 -12.82 0.10
C GLU A 39 1.14 -13.25 0.15
N ASN A 40 2.07 -12.42 -0.34
CA ASN A 40 3.51 -12.66 -0.24
C ASN A 40 3.97 -12.74 1.21
N GLY A 41 3.54 -11.80 2.06
CA GLY A 41 3.85 -11.82 3.49
C GLY A 41 3.37 -13.10 4.18
N LEU A 42 2.17 -13.57 3.85
CA LEU A 42 1.64 -14.84 4.37
C LEU A 42 2.46 -16.06 3.90
N GLN A 43 3.01 -16.03 2.69
CA GLN A 43 3.92 -17.10 2.24
C GLN A 43 5.19 -17.12 3.08
N VAL A 44 5.79 -15.97 3.38
CA VAL A 44 6.96 -15.88 4.26
C VAL A 44 6.67 -16.43 5.67
N ILE A 45 5.50 -16.08 6.24
CA ILE A 45 5.11 -16.56 7.58
C ILE A 45 4.91 -18.08 7.59
N LYS A 46 4.39 -18.65 6.52
CA LYS A 46 4.09 -20.09 6.39
C LYS A 46 5.27 -20.91 5.88
N ASP A 47 6.40 -20.29 5.54
CA ASP A 47 7.58 -20.99 5.03
C ASP A 47 8.18 -21.90 6.12
N PRO A 48 8.23 -23.23 5.89
CA PRO A 48 8.82 -24.16 6.86
C PRO A 48 10.31 -23.90 7.13
N GLU A 49 11.05 -23.35 6.14
CA GLU A 49 12.47 -23.03 6.30
C GLU A 49 12.71 -21.83 7.22
N LEU A 50 11.67 -21.01 7.39
CA LEU A 50 11.67 -19.84 8.28
C LEU A 50 10.90 -20.11 9.59
N ALA A 51 10.46 -21.34 9.82
CA ALA A 51 9.82 -21.73 11.06
C ALA A 51 10.84 -21.82 12.21
N GLY A 52 10.36 -21.57 13.44
CA GLY A 52 11.20 -21.64 14.62
C GLY A 52 11.67 -20.28 15.14
N LYS A 53 12.09 -20.28 16.41
CA LYS A 53 12.51 -19.04 17.10
C LYS A 53 13.86 -18.54 16.64
N ASP A 54 14.75 -19.44 16.27
CA ASP A 54 16.09 -19.15 15.73
C ASP A 54 16.03 -18.47 14.36
N LYS A 55 14.96 -18.71 13.60
CA LYS A 55 14.72 -18.10 12.28
C LYS A 55 13.92 -16.78 12.33
N ALA A 56 13.47 -16.37 13.50
CA ALA A 56 12.66 -15.15 13.65
C ALA A 56 13.33 -13.89 13.04
N PRO A 57 14.62 -13.62 13.22
CA PRO A 57 15.27 -12.44 12.63
C PRO A 57 15.23 -12.47 11.08
N GLU A 58 15.50 -13.63 10.49
CA GLU A 58 15.49 -13.80 9.04
C GLU A 58 14.06 -13.68 8.48
N ARG A 59 13.08 -14.35 9.12
CA ARG A 59 11.67 -14.24 8.78
C ARG A 59 11.19 -12.79 8.83
N ARG A 60 11.51 -12.04 9.89
CA ARG A 60 11.17 -10.63 10.05
C ARG A 60 11.77 -9.76 8.94
N LYS A 61 13.03 -10.02 8.58
CA LYS A 61 13.69 -9.31 7.49
C LYS A 61 12.97 -9.53 6.16
N ARG A 62 12.73 -10.79 5.76
CA ARG A 62 12.03 -11.13 4.52
C ARG A 62 10.61 -10.57 4.51
N LEU A 63 9.91 -10.68 5.61
CA LEU A 63 8.56 -10.14 5.72
C LEU A 63 8.53 -8.62 5.50
N TRP A 64 9.51 -7.89 6.06
CA TRP A 64 9.59 -6.45 5.85
C TRP A 64 9.97 -6.09 4.40
N GLU A 65 10.80 -6.87 3.74
CA GLU A 65 11.14 -6.70 2.33
C GLU A 65 9.89 -6.82 1.43
N GLU A 66 8.98 -7.74 1.76
CA GLU A 66 7.73 -7.94 0.99
C GLU A 66 6.67 -6.84 1.25
N ILE A 67 6.47 -6.46 2.50
CA ILE A 67 5.37 -5.56 2.87
C ILE A 67 5.79 -4.10 3.05
N GLY A 68 7.06 -3.84 3.33
CA GLY A 68 7.54 -2.49 3.65
C GLY A 68 7.44 -1.51 2.49
N SER A 69 7.57 -2.01 1.26
CA SER A 69 7.54 -1.21 0.03
C SER A 69 6.17 -0.57 -0.29
N ILE A 70 5.08 -1.11 0.26
CA ILE A 70 3.74 -0.54 0.06
C ILE A 70 3.47 0.69 0.94
N PHE A 71 4.33 0.95 1.93
CA PHE A 71 4.17 2.06 2.85
C PHE A 71 5.07 3.24 2.48
N ASN A 72 4.49 4.41 2.34
CA ASN A 72 5.25 5.65 2.28
C ASN A 72 5.53 6.15 3.70
N MET A 73 6.63 5.67 4.29
CA MET A 73 6.99 5.98 5.68
C MET A 73 7.25 7.46 5.93
N GLU A 74 7.74 8.18 4.92
CA GLU A 74 7.93 9.64 5.04
C GLU A 74 6.59 10.36 5.16
N GLU A 75 5.64 10.07 4.27
CA GLU A 75 4.32 10.71 4.31
C GLU A 75 3.52 10.26 5.54
N MET A 76 3.64 9.01 5.96
CA MET A 76 3.01 8.52 7.19
C MET A 76 3.60 9.21 8.43
N GLY A 77 4.92 9.31 8.53
CA GLY A 77 5.59 10.00 9.62
C GLY A 77 5.26 11.48 9.66
N LYS A 78 5.24 12.14 8.50
CA LYS A 78 4.83 13.54 8.37
C LYS A 78 3.40 13.76 8.87
N ARG A 79 2.45 12.90 8.51
CA ARG A 79 1.07 12.96 8.99
C ARG A 79 0.96 12.69 10.48
N ALA A 80 1.73 11.73 11.00
CA ALA A 80 1.77 11.42 12.42
C ALA A 80 2.31 12.57 13.26
N LEU A 81 3.36 13.26 12.80
CA LEU A 81 3.91 14.43 13.46
C LEU A 81 3.02 15.68 13.33
N GLY A 82 2.20 15.72 12.26
CA GLY A 82 1.19 16.75 12.03
C GLY A 82 1.78 18.17 11.92
N ARG A 83 1.22 19.10 12.70
CA ARG A 83 1.64 20.51 12.68
C ARG A 83 3.12 20.72 13.04
N TYR A 84 3.68 19.86 13.87
CA TYR A 84 5.06 19.96 14.32
C TYR A 84 6.10 19.65 13.23
N TRP A 85 5.68 19.01 12.14
CA TRP A 85 6.55 18.73 11.00
C TRP A 85 7.19 19.98 10.39
N LYS A 86 6.41 21.06 10.32
CA LYS A 86 6.85 22.33 9.70
C LYS A 86 8.00 22.99 10.45
N ASP A 87 8.03 22.78 11.77
CA ASP A 87 8.99 23.40 12.69
C ASP A 87 10.29 22.57 12.82
N ARG A 88 10.40 21.45 12.11
CA ARG A 88 11.59 20.58 12.12
C ARG A 88 12.52 20.89 10.95
N THR A 89 13.82 20.81 11.23
CA THR A 89 14.85 20.90 10.19
C THR A 89 14.79 19.67 9.26
N PRO A 90 15.41 19.69 8.06
CA PRO A 90 15.50 18.52 7.20
C PRO A 90 16.15 17.31 7.90
N GLU A 91 17.19 17.55 8.71
CA GLU A 91 17.91 16.52 9.46
C GLU A 91 17.02 15.88 10.53
N GLU A 92 16.30 16.70 11.32
CA GLU A 92 15.34 16.22 12.32
C GLU A 92 14.19 15.42 11.66
N ARG A 93 13.72 15.83 10.48
CA ARG A 93 12.69 15.09 9.75
C ARG A 93 13.19 13.73 9.30
N LYS A 94 14.42 13.67 8.79
CA LYS A 94 15.05 12.41 8.38
C LYS A 94 15.19 11.46 9.56
N GLU A 95 15.79 11.92 10.66
CA GLU A 95 15.94 11.13 11.88
C GLU A 95 14.58 10.64 12.41
N TYR A 96 13.59 11.53 12.44
CA TYR A 96 12.24 11.16 12.85
C TYR A 96 11.63 10.06 11.96
N VAL A 97 11.75 10.16 10.63
CA VAL A 97 11.22 9.14 9.70
C VAL A 97 11.94 7.81 9.89
N GLU A 98 13.25 7.81 10.12
CA GLU A 98 14.01 6.59 10.41
C GLU A 98 13.52 5.91 11.70
N LEU A 99 13.38 6.66 12.80
CA LEU A 99 12.87 6.16 14.07
C LEU A 99 11.41 5.71 13.97
N PHE A 100 10.57 6.48 13.28
CA PHE A 100 9.18 6.13 13.03
C PHE A 100 9.07 4.83 12.23
N THR A 101 9.90 4.65 11.21
CA THR A 101 9.95 3.42 10.39
C THR A 101 10.30 2.21 11.25
N GLU A 102 11.34 2.33 12.09
CA GLU A 102 11.72 1.23 12.99
C GLU A 102 10.63 0.92 14.03
N LEU A 103 9.96 1.93 14.57
CA LEU A 103 8.84 1.74 15.49
C LEU A 103 7.70 0.97 14.83
N ILE A 104 7.27 1.40 13.64
CA ILE A 104 6.21 0.75 12.87
C ILE A 104 6.60 -0.68 12.52
N LYS A 105 7.80 -0.87 11.97
CA LYS A 105 8.35 -2.18 11.60
C LYS A 105 8.30 -3.15 12.78
N ASN A 106 8.86 -2.76 13.93
CA ASN A 106 8.89 -3.61 15.10
C ASN A 106 7.48 -3.93 15.62
N SER A 107 6.60 -2.92 15.69
CA SER A 107 5.22 -3.09 16.15
C SER A 107 4.39 -4.06 15.29
N TYR A 108 4.62 -4.07 13.97
CA TYR A 108 3.94 -5.00 13.08
C TYR A 108 4.58 -6.39 13.08
N LEU A 109 5.92 -6.47 13.06
CA LEU A 109 6.62 -7.74 13.02
C LEU A 109 6.44 -8.55 14.31
N ASP A 110 6.34 -7.91 15.47
CA ASP A 110 6.04 -8.58 16.74
C ASP A 110 4.69 -9.30 16.70
N LYS A 111 3.70 -8.74 16.01
CA LYS A 111 2.39 -9.39 15.84
C LYS A 111 2.44 -10.62 14.92
N THR A 112 3.37 -10.64 13.97
CA THR A 112 3.51 -11.79 13.06
C THR A 112 4.10 -13.02 13.75
N ASP A 113 4.87 -12.84 14.82
CA ASP A 113 5.41 -13.96 15.59
C ASP A 113 4.32 -14.72 16.37
N THR A 114 3.17 -14.10 16.58
CA THR A 114 2.00 -14.71 17.24
C THR A 114 0.94 -15.23 16.26
N TYR A 115 1.20 -15.13 14.96
CA TYR A 115 0.29 -15.63 13.92
C TYR A 115 0.12 -17.14 14.04
N SER A 116 -1.14 -17.59 14.17
CA SER A 116 -1.51 -18.99 14.37
C SER A 116 -2.35 -19.58 13.23
N GLY A 117 -2.40 -18.90 12.09
CA GLY A 117 -3.12 -19.37 10.89
C GLY A 117 -4.45 -18.65 10.66
N GLU A 118 -4.63 -17.46 11.20
CA GLU A 118 -5.81 -16.63 11.00
C GLU A 118 -6.05 -16.39 9.50
N LYS A 119 -7.32 -16.41 9.12
CA LYS A 119 -7.73 -16.18 7.75
C LYS A 119 -7.83 -14.68 7.48
N VAL A 120 -7.19 -14.22 6.41
CA VAL A 120 -7.34 -12.86 5.91
C VAL A 120 -8.47 -12.83 4.90
N GLU A 121 -9.46 -11.97 5.11
CA GLU A 121 -10.56 -11.75 4.18
C GLU A 121 -10.49 -10.32 3.63
N PHE A 122 -10.47 -10.21 2.30
CA PHE A 122 -10.53 -8.93 1.62
C PHE A 122 -11.99 -8.53 1.44
N LEU A 123 -12.41 -7.54 2.22
CA LEU A 123 -13.72 -6.92 2.03
C LEU A 123 -13.62 -5.89 0.91
N ARG A 124 -14.76 -5.26 0.53
CA ARG A 124 -14.75 -4.26 -0.53
C ARG A 124 -14.06 -2.96 -0.09
N GLU A 125 -13.38 -2.35 -1.02
CA GLU A 125 -12.89 -0.98 -0.94
C GLU A 125 -14.07 0.01 -0.89
N ARG A 126 -13.96 1.07 -0.07
CA ARG A 126 -14.98 2.13 0.06
C ARG A 126 -14.38 3.47 -0.31
#